data_801c18c1e77abe816c536d6128685ac4
#
_entry.id   801c18c1e77abe816c536d6128685ac4
#
_cell.length_a   1.000
_cell.length_b   1.000
_cell.length_c   1.000
_cell.angle_alpha   90.00
_cell.angle_beta   90.00
_cell.angle_gamma   90.00
#
_symmetry.space_group_name_H-M   'P 1'
#
loop_
_entity.id
_entity.type
_entity.pdbx_description
1 polymer ?
#
loop_
_entity_poly.entity_id
_entity_poly.type
_entity_poly.pdbx_seq_one_letter_code
_entity_poly.pdbx_strand_id
1 'polypeptide(L)'
;NLVRTVFGNWGVVGQPGSKGPRGAWINDNNGYIGDVSPIIGVEVSANDTSGNPLTFHSVVVTPADRPNLGGFEESPTGKFWGFEPVSGYLNETQERVAISTDPNTWPPYWPDKLNESDDSGWSGKWNGYFGKDIQNIQQESYFLMDDNNDEEFNHSQYNNLGVAFHPDSLNLSRNGLGLKMAVRGMQWQQFLAQDCIFWVYEVKNESTTDYKKAVFGMLVGTYIGVTSTEDRGEYDDDWSFFDVNDDITYTGDFDNDVSRNPKWDGDVGMVGYAFLESPGNPFDGIDNDGDYQELEGAPFAPLFEESNFDSTLINVGQIVILIDSDYLRTEYTIPDLDTVEVITGGEKILIIPGETYLSEGNPIELSNNIEGANINAFDGIDNDLDGLIDENYFLHYRQRRVDQNGTILFDIINPRAYIDYISGLGIDNPLIDEARDDNIDNDGDWDMEYDDIGADGIPDTQDIGENDGQPTHGEPNFDETDVDESDQIGLTSFDYFTPAGDYPMKHDEQLWEKLKPGFFDTPSSIQNGVPIAGEDGDFIYGSGFFPLRAGQTERFSVALVYGKDLEGLIN
;
A
#
# COMPACT_ATOMS: atom_id res chain seq x y z
N ASN A 1 15.90 4.44 20.20
CA ASN A 1 15.80 4.78 18.80
C ASN A 1 16.50 6.11 18.54
N LEU A 2 17.15 6.27 17.40
CA LEU A 2 17.90 7.47 17.01
C LEU A 2 17.07 8.42 16.14
N VAL A 3 15.90 7.99 15.72
CA VAL A 3 14.98 8.79 14.89
C VAL A 3 13.89 9.40 15.76
N ARG A 4 13.53 10.64 15.49
CA ARG A 4 12.44 11.36 16.13
C ARG A 4 11.67 12.19 15.13
N THR A 5 10.33 12.10 15.18
CA THR A 5 9.47 12.90 14.31
C THR A 5 8.22 13.37 15.04
N VAL A 6 7.73 14.53 14.66
CA VAL A 6 6.39 14.98 15.02
C VAL A 6 5.39 14.35 14.07
N PHE A 7 4.20 14.03 14.56
CA PHE A 7 3.05 13.59 13.76
C PHE A 7 1.77 13.85 14.54
N GLY A 8 0.63 13.72 13.89
CA GLY A 8 -0.68 13.87 14.49
C GLY A 8 -1.69 12.86 13.91
N ASN A 9 -2.90 12.84 14.47
CA ASN A 9 -3.98 11.98 14.03
C ASN A 9 -4.61 12.37 12.68
N TRP A 10 -4.06 13.35 11.99
CA TRP A 10 -4.37 13.69 10.61
C TRP A 10 -3.51 12.93 9.59
N GLY A 11 -2.64 12.02 10.05
CA GLY A 11 -1.85 11.15 9.19
C GLY A 11 -0.58 11.76 8.61
N VAL A 12 -0.31 13.03 8.83
CA VAL A 12 0.90 13.69 8.30
C VAL A 12 2.06 13.53 9.25
N VAL A 13 3.13 12.90 8.81
CA VAL A 13 4.40 12.76 9.54
C VAL A 13 5.32 13.93 9.19
N GLY A 14 6.03 14.47 10.17
CA GLY A 14 6.85 15.68 10.03
C GLY A 14 6.11 16.99 10.28
N GLN A 15 4.79 16.96 10.41
CA GLN A 15 3.94 18.12 10.64
C GLN A 15 3.10 17.99 11.94
N PRO A 16 2.73 19.13 12.59
CA PRO A 16 3.20 20.48 12.31
C PRO A 16 4.64 20.70 12.82
N GLY A 17 5.52 21.18 11.97
CA GLY A 17 6.94 21.35 12.27
C GLY A 17 7.24 22.27 13.47
N SER A 18 6.29 23.15 13.84
CA SER A 18 6.40 23.99 15.02
C SER A 18 6.26 23.23 16.36
N LYS A 19 5.86 21.96 16.35
CA LYS A 19 5.56 21.16 17.54
C LYS A 19 6.63 20.11 17.86
N GLY A 20 7.54 19.82 16.96
CA GLY A 20 8.56 18.79 17.19
C GLY A 20 9.56 18.64 16.06
N PRO A 21 10.50 17.69 16.20
CA PRO A 21 11.46 17.40 15.15
C PRO A 21 10.78 16.86 13.89
N ARG A 22 11.38 17.12 12.75
CA ARG A 22 10.85 16.76 11.41
C ARG A 22 11.70 15.64 10.83
N GLY A 23 11.43 14.39 11.26
CA GLY A 23 12.23 13.24 10.85
C GLY A 23 13.70 13.42 11.22
N ALA A 24 13.99 13.80 12.47
CA ALA A 24 15.34 14.06 12.91
C ALA A 24 16.09 12.77 13.23
N TRP A 25 17.31 12.65 12.75
CA TRP A 25 18.17 11.49 12.96
C TRP A 25 19.40 11.86 13.80
N ILE A 26 19.71 11.03 14.82
CA ILE A 26 20.81 11.19 15.77
C ILE A 26 20.64 12.41 16.69
N ASN A 27 20.35 13.56 16.13
CA ASN A 27 20.20 14.82 16.85
C ASN A 27 18.86 15.49 16.46
N ASP A 28 18.12 16.02 17.43
CA ASP A 28 16.79 16.66 17.22
C ASP A 28 16.82 17.86 16.25
N ASN A 29 17.98 18.39 15.94
CA ASN A 29 18.15 19.48 14.99
C ASN A 29 18.52 19.02 13.57
N ASN A 30 18.77 17.74 13.36
CA ASN A 30 19.14 17.17 12.08
C ASN A 30 17.87 16.65 11.39
N GLY A 31 17.04 17.54 10.90
CA GLY A 31 15.77 17.21 10.25
C GLY A 31 15.95 16.85 8.77
N TYR A 32 15.18 15.87 8.30
CA TYR A 32 15.30 15.31 6.95
C TYR A 32 14.00 15.38 6.14
N ILE A 33 12.84 15.59 6.77
CA ILE A 33 11.55 15.53 6.08
C ILE A 33 10.75 16.83 6.22
N GLY A 34 10.03 17.18 5.17
CA GLY A 34 9.01 18.21 5.18
C GLY A 34 7.70 17.67 5.72
N ASP A 35 7.12 16.77 5.00
CA ASP A 35 5.92 16.03 5.33
C ASP A 35 5.91 14.68 4.60
N VAL A 36 5.30 13.68 5.23
CA VAL A 36 5.03 12.36 4.64
C VAL A 36 3.58 12.03 4.92
N SER A 37 2.81 11.78 3.87
CA SER A 37 1.34 11.74 3.94
C SER A 37 0.79 10.59 3.14
N PRO A 38 0.01 9.66 3.75
CA PRO A 38 -0.65 8.59 3.03
C PRO A 38 -1.79 9.12 2.15
N ILE A 39 -1.97 8.52 1.00
CA ILE A 39 -3.04 8.77 0.05
C ILE A 39 -3.55 7.45 -0.53
N ILE A 40 -4.86 7.39 -0.82
CA ILE A 40 -5.48 6.21 -1.40
C ILE A 40 -6.26 6.62 -2.64
N GLY A 41 -5.93 6.01 -3.78
CA GLY A 41 -6.72 6.13 -5.00
C GLY A 41 -7.56 4.89 -5.25
N VAL A 42 -8.75 5.06 -5.79
CA VAL A 42 -9.60 3.95 -6.26
C VAL A 42 -10.24 4.27 -7.61
N GLU A 43 -10.44 3.23 -8.41
CA GLU A 43 -11.29 3.30 -9.60
C GLU A 43 -12.74 3.02 -9.19
N VAL A 44 -13.64 3.93 -9.52
CA VAL A 44 -15.06 3.86 -9.17
C VAL A 44 -15.90 3.66 -10.42
N SER A 45 -16.72 2.60 -10.40
CA SER A 45 -17.76 2.38 -11.42
C SER A 45 -19.13 2.84 -10.88
N ALA A 46 -19.74 3.80 -11.54
CA ALA A 46 -21.03 4.34 -11.14
C ALA A 46 -21.89 4.67 -12.37
N ASN A 47 -23.05 5.25 -12.13
CA ASN A 47 -23.88 5.78 -13.22
C ASN A 47 -23.87 7.31 -13.17
N ASP A 48 -23.93 7.95 -14.35
CA ASP A 48 -24.21 9.37 -14.44
C ASP A 48 -25.67 9.69 -14.02
N THR A 49 -26.00 10.95 -13.89
CA THR A 49 -27.37 11.39 -13.54
C THR A 49 -28.42 11.01 -14.59
N SER A 50 -28.00 10.53 -15.76
CA SER A 50 -28.87 10.04 -16.84
C SER A 50 -29.01 8.51 -16.83
N GLY A 51 -28.26 7.82 -15.95
CA GLY A 51 -28.25 6.36 -15.82
C GLY A 51 -27.29 5.65 -16.77
N ASN A 52 -26.35 6.36 -17.41
CA ASN A 52 -25.32 5.72 -18.23
C ASN A 52 -24.13 5.32 -17.35
N PRO A 53 -23.49 4.16 -17.61
CA PRO A 53 -22.28 3.75 -16.91
C PRO A 53 -21.16 4.77 -17.10
N LEU A 54 -20.45 5.03 -16.03
CA LEU A 54 -19.29 5.91 -15.98
C LEU A 54 -18.24 5.34 -15.02
N THR A 55 -17.01 5.29 -15.46
CA THR A 55 -15.85 4.99 -14.62
C THR A 55 -15.06 6.27 -14.41
N PHE A 56 -14.62 6.50 -13.18
CA PHE A 56 -13.80 7.65 -12.79
C PHE A 56 -12.90 7.24 -11.64
N HIS A 57 -11.91 8.08 -11.34
CA HIS A 57 -11.00 7.84 -10.23
C HIS A 57 -11.23 8.87 -9.14
N SER A 58 -11.08 8.46 -7.89
CA SER A 58 -11.10 9.35 -6.75
C SER A 58 -9.93 9.02 -5.82
N VAL A 59 -9.34 10.06 -5.23
CA VAL A 59 -8.14 9.95 -4.42
C VAL A 59 -8.34 10.65 -3.08
N VAL A 60 -8.44 9.87 -2.02
CA VAL A 60 -8.55 10.39 -0.66
C VAL A 60 -7.17 10.78 -0.15
N VAL A 61 -7.01 12.03 0.22
CA VAL A 61 -5.76 12.63 0.69
C VAL A 61 -5.79 12.95 2.18
N THR A 62 -4.63 13.21 2.75
CA THR A 62 -4.45 13.85 4.06
C THR A 62 -4.13 15.33 3.88
N PRO A 63 -4.28 16.19 4.92
CA PRO A 63 -4.11 17.63 4.76
C PRO A 63 -2.64 18.06 4.71
N ALA A 64 -1.91 17.58 3.70
CA ALA A 64 -0.55 18.03 3.40
C ALA A 64 -0.56 19.46 2.84
N ASP A 65 0.40 20.29 3.25
CA ASP A 65 0.49 21.68 2.81
C ASP A 65 1.01 21.78 1.37
N ARG A 66 0.24 22.36 0.47
CA ARG A 66 0.61 22.60 -0.93
C ARG A 66 0.14 24.00 -1.32
N PRO A 67 0.83 25.06 -0.84
CA PRO A 67 0.29 26.42 -0.86
C PRO A 67 0.15 27.03 -2.25
N ASN A 68 0.99 26.67 -3.21
CA ASN A 68 1.05 27.37 -4.50
C ASN A 68 -0.11 27.05 -5.43
N LEU A 69 -0.63 25.83 -5.42
CA LEU A 69 -1.72 25.38 -6.28
C LEU A 69 -3.04 25.12 -5.55
N GLY A 70 -3.17 25.64 -4.33
CA GLY A 70 -4.41 25.65 -3.60
C GLY A 70 -4.66 24.40 -2.78
N GLY A 71 -3.59 23.76 -2.37
CA GLY A 71 -3.60 22.72 -1.33
C GLY A 71 -4.51 21.55 -1.65
N PHE A 72 -5.23 21.14 -0.66
CA PHE A 72 -6.14 20.01 -0.63
C PHE A 72 -7.55 20.37 -1.11
N GLU A 73 -8.35 19.38 -1.29
CA GLU A 73 -9.75 19.51 -1.64
C GLU A 73 -10.57 20.07 -0.49
N GLU A 74 -11.51 20.97 -0.81
CA GLU A 74 -12.33 21.66 0.18
C GLU A 74 -13.77 21.83 -0.28
N SER A 75 -14.68 21.77 0.70
CA SER A 75 -16.06 22.21 0.50
C SER A 75 -16.14 23.70 0.14
N PRO A 76 -17.28 24.16 -0.38
CA PRO A 76 -17.53 25.59 -0.62
C PRO A 76 -17.36 26.48 0.61
N THR A 77 -17.41 25.91 1.79
CA THR A 77 -17.28 26.63 3.06
C THR A 77 -15.86 26.53 3.63
N GLY A 78 -14.93 25.91 2.90
CA GLY A 78 -13.53 25.70 3.31
C GLY A 78 -13.36 24.57 4.33
N LYS A 79 -14.30 23.60 4.35
CA LYS A 79 -14.12 22.36 5.10
C LYS A 79 -13.26 21.41 4.27
N PHE A 80 -12.21 20.87 4.85
CA PHE A 80 -11.36 19.86 4.22
C PHE A 80 -12.16 18.60 3.84
N TRP A 81 -11.92 18.06 2.67
CA TRP A 81 -12.39 16.78 2.19
C TRP A 81 -11.20 15.83 2.08
N GLY A 82 -11.34 14.62 2.59
CA GLY A 82 -10.30 13.63 2.69
C GLY A 82 -10.25 12.98 4.07
N PHE A 83 -9.14 12.38 4.46
CA PHE A 83 -9.01 11.71 5.75
C PHE A 83 -9.05 12.69 6.93
N GLU A 84 -10.07 12.57 7.78
CA GLU A 84 -10.17 13.26 9.06
C GLU A 84 -10.03 12.29 10.24
N PRO A 85 -9.53 12.76 11.40
CA PRO A 85 -9.46 11.92 12.60
C PRO A 85 -10.81 11.40 13.05
N VAL A 86 -10.89 10.11 13.30
CA VAL A 86 -12.05 9.51 13.99
C VAL A 86 -11.96 9.81 15.48
N SER A 87 -13.06 10.34 16.06
CA SER A 87 -13.09 10.73 17.46
C SER A 87 -13.07 9.52 18.39
N GLY A 88 -12.51 9.70 19.61
CA GLY A 88 -12.54 8.69 20.67
C GLY A 88 -11.30 7.81 20.80
N TYR A 89 -10.31 7.94 19.92
CA TYR A 89 -9.07 7.16 19.91
C TYR A 89 -7.90 7.82 20.65
N LEU A 90 -8.12 8.93 21.31
CA LEU A 90 -7.13 9.60 22.15
C LEU A 90 -7.81 10.25 23.34
N ASN A 91 -7.03 10.69 24.32
CA ASN A 91 -7.55 11.49 25.42
C ASN A 91 -7.74 12.94 24.93
N GLU A 92 -8.97 13.39 24.81
CA GLU A 92 -9.32 14.73 24.29
C GLU A 92 -8.75 15.89 25.11
N THR A 93 -8.30 15.65 26.34
CA THR A 93 -7.63 16.67 27.16
C THR A 93 -6.15 16.82 26.84
N GLN A 94 -5.60 15.92 26.03
CA GLN A 94 -4.20 15.93 25.59
C GLN A 94 -4.15 16.35 24.12
N GLU A 95 -3.24 17.23 23.78
CA GLU A 95 -2.96 17.58 22.37
C GLU A 95 -1.93 16.60 21.79
N ARG A 96 -2.17 15.30 21.93
CA ARG A 96 -1.27 14.24 21.45
C ARG A 96 -2.04 12.99 21.05
N VAL A 97 -1.49 12.29 20.06
CA VAL A 97 -1.93 10.94 19.68
C VAL A 97 -1.72 9.99 20.85
N ALA A 98 -2.54 8.95 20.94
CA ALA A 98 -2.35 7.90 21.94
C ALA A 98 -1.01 7.18 21.73
N ILE A 99 -0.23 7.03 22.81
CA ILE A 99 1.11 6.45 22.81
C ILE A 99 1.21 5.40 23.92
N SER A 100 1.72 4.21 23.60
CA SER A 100 1.80 3.07 24.52
C SER A 100 2.54 3.37 25.83
N THR A 101 3.55 4.20 25.77
CA THR A 101 4.40 4.59 26.93
C THR A 101 3.81 5.70 27.80
N ASP A 102 2.71 6.34 27.39
CA ASP A 102 2.07 7.42 28.14
C ASP A 102 0.55 7.21 28.31
N PRO A 103 0.11 6.50 29.36
CA PRO A 103 -1.32 6.23 29.59
C PRO A 103 -2.22 7.46 29.68
N ASN A 104 -1.64 8.67 29.91
CA ASN A 104 -2.46 9.88 29.93
C ASN A 104 -2.95 10.28 28.54
N THR A 105 -2.35 9.74 27.48
CA THR A 105 -2.77 9.99 26.09
C THR A 105 -3.89 9.05 25.64
N TRP A 106 -4.15 7.96 26.40
CA TRP A 106 -5.13 6.96 26.00
C TRP A 106 -6.55 7.48 26.17
N PRO A 107 -7.48 7.04 25.32
CA PRO A 107 -8.89 7.31 25.54
C PRO A 107 -9.37 6.61 26.82
N PRO A 108 -10.51 7.02 27.39
CA PRO A 108 -11.08 6.36 28.55
C PRO A 108 -11.50 4.91 28.27
N TYR A 109 -11.77 4.60 27.03
CA TYR A 109 -12.01 3.28 26.44
C TYR A 109 -11.78 3.36 24.93
N TRP A 110 -11.40 2.25 24.30
CA TRP A 110 -11.18 2.16 22.86
C TRP A 110 -12.50 1.90 22.16
N PRO A 111 -12.90 2.73 21.17
CA PRO A 111 -14.19 2.61 20.49
C PRO A 111 -14.37 1.28 19.72
N ASP A 112 -13.31 0.75 19.14
CA ASP A 112 -13.27 -0.51 18.40
C ASP A 112 -13.35 -1.75 19.31
N LYS A 113 -13.13 -1.60 20.62
CA LYS A 113 -13.15 -2.68 21.62
C LYS A 113 -14.40 -2.67 22.53
N LEU A 114 -15.43 -1.91 22.19
CA LEU A 114 -16.64 -1.82 23.02
C LEU A 114 -17.46 -3.11 23.06
N ASN A 115 -17.33 -3.95 22.05
CA ASN A 115 -18.05 -5.21 21.93
C ASN A 115 -17.35 -6.38 22.62
N GLU A 116 -16.13 -6.17 23.12
CA GLU A 116 -15.40 -7.20 23.87
C GLU A 116 -16.19 -7.61 25.12
N SER A 117 -16.45 -8.92 25.26
CA SER A 117 -17.33 -9.43 26.35
C SER A 117 -16.67 -9.37 27.71
N ASP A 118 -15.36 -9.57 27.78
CA ASP A 118 -14.62 -9.67 29.03
C ASP A 118 -14.20 -8.33 29.59
N ASP A 119 -13.83 -7.39 28.70
CA ASP A 119 -13.31 -6.07 29.09
C ASP A 119 -13.74 -5.02 28.09
N SER A 120 -15.03 -4.72 28.06
CA SER A 120 -15.63 -3.79 27.11
C SER A 120 -14.87 -2.45 27.05
N GLY A 121 -14.31 -2.17 25.89
CA GLY A 121 -13.57 -0.95 25.62
C GLY A 121 -12.15 -0.90 26.19
N TRP A 122 -11.65 -1.98 26.79
CA TRP A 122 -10.28 -2.10 27.33
C TRP A 122 -9.82 -0.89 28.15
N SER A 123 -10.67 -0.44 29.09
CA SER A 123 -10.39 0.77 29.86
C SER A 123 -9.10 0.66 30.67
N GLY A 124 -8.17 1.61 30.42
CA GLY A 124 -6.85 1.64 31.07
C GLY A 124 -5.88 0.55 30.59
N LYS A 125 -6.18 -0.09 29.46
CA LYS A 125 -5.34 -1.04 28.77
C LYS A 125 -4.87 -0.45 27.44
N TRP A 126 -3.68 -0.84 27.00
CA TRP A 126 -3.17 -0.45 25.69
C TRP A 126 -3.85 -1.29 24.59
N ASN A 127 -4.26 -0.64 23.51
CA ASN A 127 -4.69 -1.30 22.28
C ASN A 127 -3.45 -1.54 21.42
N GLY A 128 -2.72 -2.63 21.74
CA GLY A 128 -1.45 -2.96 21.10
C GLY A 128 -1.62 -3.74 19.82
N TYR A 129 -0.66 -3.63 18.93
CA TYR A 129 -0.60 -4.40 17.69
C TYR A 129 -0.65 -5.92 17.94
N PHE A 130 0.07 -6.38 18.95
CA PHE A 130 0.10 -7.79 19.37
C PHE A 130 -0.98 -8.13 20.41
N GLY A 131 -2.01 -7.32 20.54
CA GLY A 131 -3.13 -7.60 21.42
C GLY A 131 -3.23 -6.71 22.66
N LYS A 132 -4.23 -7.02 23.49
CA LYS A 132 -4.65 -6.26 24.67
C LYS A 132 -3.54 -6.15 25.72
N ASP A 133 -3.12 -4.92 25.99
CA ASP A 133 -2.08 -4.57 26.97
C ASP A 133 -0.69 -5.19 26.70
N ILE A 134 -0.48 -5.74 25.49
CA ILE A 134 0.81 -6.26 25.07
C ILE A 134 1.68 -5.10 24.59
N GLN A 135 2.85 -4.93 25.22
CA GLN A 135 3.81 -3.86 24.92
C GLN A 135 5.16 -4.45 24.49
N ASN A 136 5.17 -5.26 23.45
CA ASN A 136 6.40 -5.82 22.87
C ASN A 136 7.16 -4.80 22.03
N ILE A 137 6.47 -3.75 21.57
CA ILE A 137 7.04 -2.62 20.87
C ILE A 137 7.46 -1.59 21.92
N GLN A 138 8.67 -1.06 21.82
CA GLN A 138 9.19 -0.13 22.81
C GLN A 138 8.36 1.15 22.94
N GLN A 139 7.94 1.71 21.81
CA GLN A 139 6.95 2.77 21.75
C GLN A 139 6.06 2.55 20.53
N GLU A 140 4.77 2.56 20.76
CA GLU A 140 3.74 2.42 19.74
C GLU A 140 2.77 3.61 19.85
N SER A 141 2.27 4.07 18.71
CA SER A 141 1.17 5.03 18.62
C SER A 141 0.00 4.42 17.88
N TYR A 142 -1.22 4.89 18.14
CA TYR A 142 -2.40 4.41 17.47
C TYR A 142 -3.45 5.51 17.29
N PHE A 143 -3.98 5.64 16.08
CA PHE A 143 -5.09 6.54 15.76
C PHE A 143 -5.83 6.06 14.51
N LEU A 144 -7.06 6.54 14.32
CA LEU A 144 -7.88 6.24 13.17
C LEU A 144 -8.26 7.52 12.42
N MET A 145 -8.42 7.36 11.10
CA MET A 145 -8.96 8.37 10.19
C MET A 145 -10.05 7.74 9.33
N ASP A 146 -10.99 8.54 8.85
CA ASP A 146 -11.94 8.15 7.81
C ASP A 146 -12.19 9.31 6.84
N ASP A 147 -12.82 9.02 5.72
CA ASP A 147 -13.16 10.00 4.67
C ASP A 147 -14.63 10.44 4.71
N ASN A 148 -15.33 10.22 5.82
CA ASN A 148 -16.77 10.49 5.92
C ASN A 148 -17.15 11.98 5.85
N ASN A 149 -16.19 12.87 5.95
CA ASN A 149 -16.36 14.32 5.77
C ASN A 149 -16.34 14.75 4.30
N ASP A 150 -15.92 13.88 3.39
CA ASP A 150 -15.85 14.15 1.97
C ASP A 150 -17.24 14.03 1.35
N GLU A 151 -17.82 15.19 1.01
CA GLU A 151 -19.18 15.30 0.48
C GLU A 151 -19.17 15.59 -1.04
N GLU A 152 -18.05 15.42 -1.75
CA GLU A 152 -17.93 15.89 -3.14
C GLU A 152 -18.99 15.28 -4.07
N PHE A 153 -19.26 13.98 -3.95
CA PHE A 153 -20.25 13.30 -4.78
C PHE A 153 -21.69 13.70 -4.45
N ASN A 154 -21.92 14.18 -3.25
CA ASN A 154 -23.24 14.61 -2.78
C ASN A 154 -23.46 16.13 -2.95
N HIS A 155 -22.43 16.86 -3.37
CA HIS A 155 -22.49 18.30 -3.47
C HIS A 155 -22.70 18.79 -4.92
N SER A 156 -23.91 19.28 -5.24
CA SER A 156 -24.30 19.64 -6.61
C SER A 156 -23.42 20.69 -7.31
N GLN A 157 -22.59 21.43 -6.58
CA GLN A 157 -21.67 22.43 -7.14
C GLN A 157 -20.28 21.83 -7.46
N TYR A 158 -19.95 20.67 -6.90
CA TYR A 158 -18.63 20.03 -6.98
C TYR A 158 -18.67 18.71 -7.70
N ASN A 159 -19.80 18.05 -7.76
CA ASN A 159 -20.01 16.87 -8.59
C ASN A 159 -19.96 17.26 -10.08
N ASN A 160 -18.77 17.63 -10.54
CA ASN A 160 -18.52 18.00 -11.93
C ASN A 160 -18.67 16.81 -12.89
N LEU A 161 -18.52 15.60 -12.37
CA LEU A 161 -18.68 14.36 -13.11
C LEU A 161 -20.17 14.04 -13.37
N GLY A 162 -21.08 14.64 -12.58
CA GLY A 162 -22.50 14.37 -12.70
C GLY A 162 -22.86 12.92 -12.33
N VAL A 163 -22.09 12.30 -11.42
CA VAL A 163 -22.32 10.92 -10.96
C VAL A 163 -23.36 10.87 -9.85
N ALA A 164 -24.07 9.76 -9.76
CA ALA A 164 -24.89 9.39 -8.62
C ALA A 164 -24.15 8.26 -7.88
N PHE A 165 -23.28 8.63 -6.96
CA PHE A 165 -22.47 7.67 -6.20
C PHE A 165 -22.73 7.83 -4.69
N HIS A 166 -22.96 6.70 -4.05
CA HIS A 166 -23.00 6.53 -2.60
C HIS A 166 -22.20 5.26 -2.28
N PRO A 167 -21.13 5.36 -1.51
CA PRO A 167 -20.27 4.20 -1.25
C PRO A 167 -21.02 3.09 -0.50
N ASP A 168 -21.93 3.44 0.39
CA ASP A 168 -22.68 2.47 1.17
C ASP A 168 -24.18 2.52 0.84
N SER A 169 -24.68 1.50 0.16
CA SER A 169 -26.10 1.35 -0.20
C SER A 169 -27.02 1.13 1.01
N LEU A 170 -26.47 0.70 2.15
CA LEU A 170 -27.20 0.46 3.40
C LEU A 170 -27.21 1.70 4.30
N ASN A 171 -26.25 2.60 4.12
CA ASN A 171 -26.13 3.83 4.88
C ASN A 171 -25.83 5.04 3.96
N LEU A 172 -26.87 5.61 3.40
CA LEU A 172 -26.74 6.74 2.47
C LEU A 172 -26.17 8.04 3.11
N SER A 173 -25.89 8.03 4.41
CA SER A 173 -25.19 9.15 5.08
C SER A 173 -23.67 8.94 5.14
N ARG A 174 -23.15 7.80 4.69
CA ARG A 174 -21.73 7.57 4.52
C ARG A 174 -21.28 8.31 3.26
N ASN A 175 -20.34 9.22 3.42
CA ASN A 175 -19.76 10.00 2.34
C ASN A 175 -18.38 9.45 1.94
N GLY A 176 -17.70 10.16 1.04
CA GLY A 176 -16.41 9.79 0.48
C GLY A 176 -16.49 8.49 -0.30
N LEU A 177 -15.48 7.67 -0.16
CA LEU A 177 -15.40 6.33 -0.73
C LEU A 177 -15.79 5.23 0.30
N GLY A 178 -16.08 5.61 1.53
CA GLY A 178 -16.34 4.68 2.62
C GLY A 178 -15.06 4.04 3.20
N LEU A 179 -13.93 4.72 3.08
CA LEU A 179 -12.65 4.23 3.53
C LEU A 179 -12.34 4.66 4.97
N LYS A 180 -11.70 3.78 5.69
CA LYS A 180 -11.17 4.02 7.02
C LYS A 180 -9.72 3.57 7.07
N MET A 181 -8.88 4.31 7.77
CA MET A 181 -7.47 4.00 7.90
C MET A 181 -7.07 3.99 9.36
N ALA A 182 -6.63 2.84 9.86
CA ALA A 182 -5.94 2.74 11.13
C ALA A 182 -4.44 2.95 10.91
N VAL A 183 -3.81 3.70 11.80
CA VAL A 183 -2.38 4.03 11.67
C VAL A 183 -1.67 3.73 12.97
N ARG A 184 -0.58 2.97 12.87
CA ARG A 184 0.33 2.69 13.98
C ARG A 184 1.73 3.15 13.62
N GLY A 185 2.37 3.90 14.51
CA GLY A 185 3.80 4.19 14.44
C GLY A 185 4.52 3.35 15.48
N MET A 186 5.59 2.69 15.10
CA MET A 186 6.32 1.76 15.95
C MET A 186 7.82 2.06 15.93
N GLN A 187 8.48 1.91 17.08
CA GLN A 187 9.93 2.08 17.15
C GLN A 187 10.56 1.20 18.22
N TRP A 188 11.83 0.84 17.97
CA TRP A 188 12.67 0.05 18.89
C TRP A 188 14.04 0.69 19.12
N GLN A 189 14.69 0.36 20.24
CA GLN A 189 16.08 0.78 20.54
C GLN A 189 17.12 -0.29 20.18
N GLN A 190 16.69 -1.39 19.61
CA GLN A 190 17.62 -2.44 19.19
C GLN A 190 18.50 -1.92 18.05
N PHE A 191 19.75 -2.37 18.03
CA PHE A 191 20.76 -1.89 17.09
C PHE A 191 20.30 -1.99 15.61
N LEU A 192 19.59 -3.06 15.25
CA LEU A 192 19.09 -3.28 13.89
C LEU A 192 17.86 -2.42 13.52
N ALA A 193 17.22 -1.78 14.50
CA ALA A 193 15.99 -1.01 14.28
C ALA A 193 16.04 0.41 14.89
N GLN A 194 17.22 0.84 15.35
CA GLN A 194 17.35 2.14 16.02
C GLN A 194 17.34 3.33 15.05
N ASP A 195 17.63 3.10 13.79
CA ASP A 195 17.75 4.09 12.74
C ASP A 195 16.48 4.18 11.87
N CYS A 196 15.36 3.59 12.32
CA CYS A 196 14.10 3.61 11.61
C CYS A 196 12.89 3.78 12.53
N ILE A 197 11.78 4.24 11.94
CA ILE A 197 10.42 4.17 12.50
C ILE A 197 9.55 3.43 11.50
N PHE A 198 8.76 2.47 11.98
CA PHE A 198 7.83 1.71 11.17
C PHE A 198 6.43 2.32 11.29
N TRP A 199 5.75 2.41 10.17
CA TRP A 199 4.36 2.86 10.07
C TRP A 199 3.53 1.77 9.44
N VAL A 200 2.49 1.33 10.14
CA VAL A 200 1.51 0.38 9.64
C VAL A 200 0.22 1.13 9.36
N TYR A 201 -0.27 0.96 8.13
CA TYR A 201 -1.52 1.54 7.64
C TYR A 201 -2.47 0.39 7.29
N GLU A 202 -3.57 0.29 8.00
CA GLU A 202 -4.64 -0.66 7.70
C GLU A 202 -5.79 0.11 7.04
N VAL A 203 -6.03 -0.18 5.78
CA VAL A 203 -7.04 0.51 4.96
C VAL A 203 -8.25 -0.39 4.82
N LYS A 204 -9.34 -0.04 5.50
CA LYS A 204 -10.59 -0.78 5.48
C LYS A 204 -11.62 -0.10 4.59
N ASN A 205 -12.26 -0.89 3.74
CA ASN A 205 -13.45 -0.51 3.03
C ASN A 205 -14.70 -0.78 3.90
N GLU A 206 -15.24 0.24 4.56
CA GLU A 206 -16.45 0.13 5.38
C GLU A 206 -17.75 0.26 4.56
N SER A 207 -17.64 0.33 3.24
CA SER A 207 -18.77 0.53 2.33
C SER A 207 -19.38 -0.79 1.86
N THR A 208 -20.40 -0.71 1.02
CA THR A 208 -20.97 -1.86 0.30
C THR A 208 -20.54 -1.91 -1.17
N THR A 209 -19.55 -1.12 -1.54
CA THR A 209 -19.01 -1.03 -2.92
C THR A 209 -17.67 -1.75 -2.99
N ASP A 210 -17.53 -2.67 -3.94
CA ASP A 210 -16.25 -3.31 -4.25
C ASP A 210 -15.41 -2.39 -5.14
N TYR A 211 -14.19 -2.12 -4.74
CA TYR A 211 -13.20 -1.39 -5.54
C TYR A 211 -12.24 -2.40 -6.16
N LYS A 212 -12.30 -2.56 -7.48
CA LYS A 212 -11.49 -3.55 -8.20
C LYS A 212 -10.04 -3.11 -8.36
N LYS A 213 -9.82 -1.80 -8.45
CA LYS A 213 -8.50 -1.21 -8.53
C LYS A 213 -8.37 -0.15 -7.46
N ALA A 214 -7.53 -0.42 -6.49
CA ALA A 214 -7.09 0.53 -5.49
C ALA A 214 -5.57 0.67 -5.58
N VAL A 215 -5.06 1.80 -5.14
CA VAL A 215 -3.62 2.07 -5.01
C VAL A 215 -3.37 2.82 -3.73
N PHE A 216 -2.45 2.34 -2.93
CA PHE A 216 -1.93 3.07 -1.77
C PHE A 216 -0.71 3.85 -2.18
N GLY A 217 -0.57 5.08 -1.73
CA GLY A 217 0.60 5.88 -1.99
C GLY A 217 0.98 6.79 -0.84
N MET A 218 2.16 7.36 -0.98
CA MET A 218 2.66 8.37 -0.06
C MET A 218 3.09 9.61 -0.86
N LEU A 219 2.70 10.77 -0.36
CA LEU A 219 3.26 12.04 -0.79
C LEU A 219 4.39 12.42 0.17
N VAL A 220 5.55 12.72 -0.37
CA VAL A 220 6.75 13.05 0.40
C VAL A 220 7.27 14.42 -0.01
N GLY A 221 7.34 15.31 0.97
CA GLY A 221 8.08 16.55 0.89
C GLY A 221 9.51 16.35 1.39
N THR A 222 10.47 16.55 0.52
CA THR A 222 11.89 16.46 0.88
C THR A 222 12.35 17.72 1.61
N TYR A 223 13.22 17.58 2.60
CA TYR A 223 13.60 18.73 3.41
C TYR A 223 14.85 18.46 4.26
N ILE A 224 15.91 17.94 3.65
CA ILE A 224 17.17 17.69 4.38
C ILE A 224 17.77 19.03 4.82
N GLY A 225 18.27 19.08 6.04
CA GLY A 225 18.80 20.33 6.61
C GLY A 225 17.79 21.14 7.44
N VAL A 226 16.50 20.74 7.47
CA VAL A 226 15.47 21.48 8.20
C VAL A 226 15.71 21.45 9.72
N THR A 227 15.31 22.53 10.38
CA THR A 227 15.28 22.59 11.85
C THR A 227 13.90 22.27 12.39
N SER A 228 13.82 21.81 13.63
CA SER A 228 12.55 21.51 14.31
C SER A 228 11.64 22.74 14.56
N THR A 229 12.14 23.95 14.40
CA THR A 229 11.40 25.16 14.81
C THR A 229 11.42 26.29 13.78
N GLU A 230 12.20 26.18 12.73
CA GLU A 230 12.31 27.21 11.69
C GLU A 230 12.30 26.54 10.32
N ASP A 231 11.49 27.07 9.44
CA ASP A 231 11.38 26.68 8.04
C ASP A 231 12.54 27.28 7.23
N ARG A 232 13.74 26.95 7.61
CA ARG A 232 14.98 27.39 6.96
C ARG A 232 15.73 26.18 6.48
N GLY A 233 15.06 25.38 5.66
CA GLY A 233 15.67 24.21 5.06
C GLY A 233 16.58 24.56 3.91
N GLU A 234 17.47 23.67 3.61
CA GLU A 234 18.29 23.63 2.41
C GLU A 234 17.68 22.66 1.39
N TYR A 235 16.34 22.71 1.27
CA TYR A 235 15.54 21.84 0.44
C TYR A 235 15.66 22.13 -1.07
N ASP A 236 16.38 23.18 -1.43
CA ASP A 236 16.56 23.63 -2.81
C ASP A 236 17.68 22.87 -3.56
N ASP A 237 18.35 21.93 -2.88
CA ASP A 237 19.40 21.10 -3.46
C ASP A 237 19.30 19.61 -3.05
N ASP A 238 18.14 19.18 -2.59
CA ASP A 238 17.84 17.78 -2.39
C ASP A 238 17.70 17.04 -3.72
N TRP A 239 17.84 15.74 -3.70
CA TRP A 239 17.54 14.86 -4.82
C TRP A 239 16.84 13.60 -4.31
N SER A 240 15.98 13.02 -5.13
CA SER A 240 15.25 11.80 -4.76
C SER A 240 15.32 10.78 -5.88
N PHE A 241 15.28 9.52 -5.51
CA PHE A 241 15.24 8.42 -6.45
C PHE A 241 14.58 7.18 -5.82
N PHE A 242 14.56 6.08 -6.54
CA PHE A 242 13.92 4.84 -6.13
C PHE A 242 14.77 3.61 -6.45
N ASP A 243 14.53 2.54 -5.73
CA ASP A 243 15.00 1.19 -6.05
C ASP A 243 13.82 0.22 -5.95
N VAL A 244 13.43 -0.35 -7.09
CA VAL A 244 12.31 -1.28 -7.18
C VAL A 244 12.65 -2.69 -6.69
N ASN A 245 13.94 -3.03 -6.58
CA ASN A 245 14.33 -4.35 -6.05
C ASN A 245 14.22 -4.39 -4.52
N ASP A 246 14.42 -3.25 -3.89
CA ASP A 246 14.35 -3.11 -2.44
C ASP A 246 13.10 -2.35 -1.98
N ASP A 247 12.15 -2.07 -2.89
CA ASP A 247 10.89 -1.37 -2.63
C ASP A 247 11.04 -0.06 -1.85
N ILE A 248 12.09 0.69 -2.16
CA ILE A 248 12.45 1.90 -1.43
C ILE A 248 12.53 3.11 -2.33
N THR A 249 11.97 4.23 -1.87
CA THR A 249 12.28 5.56 -2.38
C THR A 249 13.19 6.27 -1.38
N TYR A 250 14.08 7.15 -1.84
CA TYR A 250 15.06 7.77 -0.95
C TYR A 250 15.46 9.16 -1.40
N THR A 251 15.90 9.96 -0.44
CA THR A 251 16.34 11.35 -0.63
C THR A 251 17.72 11.55 -0.04
N GLY A 252 18.55 12.29 -0.75
CA GLY A 252 19.85 12.76 -0.29
C GLY A 252 20.04 14.25 -0.59
N ASP A 253 20.92 14.89 0.15
CA ASP A 253 21.39 16.24 -0.10
C ASP A 253 22.52 16.19 -1.13
N PHE A 254 22.53 17.09 -2.15
CA PHE A 254 23.43 16.98 -3.28
C PHE A 254 24.87 17.39 -2.96
N ASP A 255 25.06 18.45 -2.24
CA ASP A 255 26.40 18.97 -1.92
C ASP A 255 26.84 18.72 -0.46
N ASN A 256 25.96 18.15 0.35
CA ASN A 256 26.14 17.91 1.79
C ASN A 256 26.40 19.21 2.58
N ASP A 257 25.94 20.35 2.09
CA ASP A 257 26.05 21.65 2.77
C ASP A 257 24.73 22.04 3.45
N VAL A 258 24.61 21.72 4.71
CA VAL A 258 23.49 22.12 5.59
C VAL A 258 23.84 23.35 6.45
N SER A 259 24.67 24.24 5.94
CA SER A 259 25.19 25.41 6.68
C SER A 259 24.12 26.45 7.04
N ARG A 260 22.95 26.43 6.35
CA ARG A 260 21.79 27.24 6.72
C ARG A 260 21.15 26.78 8.05
N ASN A 261 21.41 25.53 8.45
CA ASN A 261 21.03 25.01 9.76
C ASN A 261 22.23 25.05 10.73
N PRO A 262 22.44 26.13 11.46
CA PRO A 262 23.61 26.27 12.35
C PRO A 262 23.57 25.34 13.58
N LYS A 263 22.52 24.56 13.74
CA LYS A 263 22.36 23.60 14.83
C LYS A 263 22.60 22.16 14.36
N TRP A 264 22.81 21.98 13.07
CA TRP A 264 23.16 20.66 12.53
C TRP A 264 24.45 20.16 13.14
N ASP A 265 24.51 18.89 13.50
CA ASP A 265 25.68 18.28 14.13
C ASP A 265 25.98 16.93 13.47
N GLY A 266 27.16 16.79 12.93
CA GLY A 266 27.62 15.58 12.24
C GLY A 266 27.51 15.65 10.71
N ASP A 267 27.77 14.50 10.09
CA ASP A 267 27.69 14.33 8.63
C ASP A 267 26.22 14.32 8.18
N VAL A 268 25.98 14.73 6.95
CA VAL A 268 24.69 14.59 6.30
C VAL A 268 24.52 13.16 5.80
N GLY A 269 23.37 12.57 6.07
CA GLY A 269 23.01 11.23 5.61
C GLY A 269 21.86 11.30 4.61
N MET A 270 21.18 10.16 4.47
CA MET A 270 20.05 9.98 3.60
C MET A 270 18.83 9.49 4.39
N VAL A 271 17.64 9.74 3.84
CA VAL A 271 16.38 9.20 4.35
C VAL A 271 15.72 8.36 3.27
N GLY A 272 15.14 7.22 3.66
CA GLY A 272 14.42 6.34 2.77
C GLY A 272 13.03 6.01 3.30
N TYR A 273 12.17 5.60 2.37
CA TYR A 273 10.78 5.24 2.60
C TYR A 273 10.53 3.90 1.90
N ALA A 274 10.61 2.81 2.66
CA ALA A 274 10.53 1.46 2.13
C ALA A 274 9.17 0.83 2.40
N PHE A 275 8.56 0.20 1.40
CA PHE A 275 7.49 -0.75 1.64
C PHE A 275 8.09 -2.03 2.21
N LEU A 276 7.58 -2.47 3.36
CA LEU A 276 7.95 -3.74 4.00
C LEU A 276 6.84 -4.77 3.85
N GLU A 277 5.63 -4.30 3.65
CA GLU A 277 4.43 -5.09 3.48
C GLU A 277 3.47 -4.31 2.59
N SER A 278 2.86 -4.97 1.64
CA SER A 278 1.78 -4.50 0.79
C SER A 278 0.91 -5.71 0.41
N PRO A 279 -0.31 -5.53 -0.08
CA PRO A 279 -1.10 -6.64 -0.58
C PRO A 279 -0.34 -7.47 -1.60
N GLY A 280 -0.58 -8.78 -1.60
CA GLY A 280 -0.09 -9.70 -2.59
C GLY A 280 -0.96 -9.72 -3.86
N ASN A 281 -0.54 -10.51 -4.85
CA ASN A 281 -1.32 -10.77 -6.05
C ASN A 281 -1.80 -12.24 -6.08
N PRO A 282 -3.02 -12.54 -5.62
CA PRO A 282 -3.51 -13.91 -5.55
C PRO A 282 -3.82 -14.52 -6.93
N PHE A 283 -3.70 -13.75 -8.01
CA PHE A 283 -4.07 -14.15 -9.37
C PHE A 283 -2.89 -14.39 -10.30
N ASP A 284 -1.65 -14.25 -9.83
CA ASP A 284 -0.46 -14.52 -10.64
C ASP A 284 -0.11 -16.03 -10.72
N GLY A 285 -0.81 -16.85 -9.94
CA GLY A 285 -0.65 -18.31 -9.96
C GLY A 285 0.58 -18.82 -9.21
N ILE A 286 1.17 -18.01 -8.36
CA ILE A 286 2.36 -18.34 -7.57
C ILE A 286 1.97 -18.45 -6.10
N ASP A 287 2.36 -19.54 -5.46
CA ASP A 287 2.32 -19.74 -4.02
C ASP A 287 3.69 -19.28 -3.48
N ASN A 288 3.74 -18.07 -2.97
CA ASN A 288 5.00 -17.38 -2.68
C ASN A 288 5.59 -17.73 -1.32
N ASP A 289 4.78 -17.98 -0.35
CA ASP A 289 5.20 -18.33 1.01
C ASP A 289 5.18 -19.84 1.27
N GLY A 290 4.44 -20.63 0.47
CA GLY A 290 4.44 -22.08 0.51
C GLY A 290 3.43 -22.65 1.50
N ASP A 291 2.44 -21.87 1.94
CA ASP A 291 1.43 -22.28 2.90
C ASP A 291 0.26 -23.05 2.26
N TYR A 292 0.08 -22.95 0.93
CA TYR A 292 -0.98 -23.65 0.21
C TYR A 292 -1.00 -25.16 0.51
N GLN A 293 -2.10 -25.63 1.04
CA GLN A 293 -2.29 -27.03 1.36
C GLN A 293 -2.44 -27.90 0.11
N GLU A 294 -1.48 -28.81 -0.10
CA GLU A 294 -1.63 -29.83 -1.12
C GLU A 294 -2.87 -30.69 -0.84
N LEU A 295 -3.85 -30.67 -1.72
CA LEU A 295 -4.92 -31.67 -1.71
C LEU A 295 -4.27 -33.07 -1.83
N GLU A 296 -4.57 -33.95 -0.87
CA GLU A 296 -3.96 -35.27 -0.74
C GLU A 296 -4.12 -36.06 -2.07
N GLY A 297 -3.01 -36.27 -2.77
CA GLY A 297 -2.95 -37.01 -4.04
C GLY A 297 -2.96 -36.14 -5.31
N ALA A 298 -2.93 -34.82 -5.20
CA ALA A 298 -2.74 -33.96 -6.36
C ALA A 298 -1.29 -34.11 -6.90
N PRO A 299 -1.08 -34.14 -8.21
CA PRO A 299 0.26 -34.20 -8.76
C PRO A 299 0.98 -32.88 -8.47
N PHE A 300 2.19 -32.97 -7.94
CA PHE A 300 3.07 -31.83 -7.80
C PHE A 300 3.36 -31.25 -9.19
N ALA A 301 2.86 -30.08 -9.48
CA ALA A 301 3.20 -29.38 -10.71
C ALA A 301 4.43 -28.52 -10.43
N PRO A 302 5.53 -28.70 -11.18
CA PRO A 302 6.62 -27.75 -11.14
C PRO A 302 6.06 -26.43 -11.66
N LEU A 303 6.37 -25.36 -10.95
CA LEU A 303 6.07 -24.05 -11.41
C LEU A 303 6.68 -23.75 -12.74
N PHE A 304 6.11 -22.72 -13.30
CA PHE A 304 6.50 -22.07 -14.51
C PHE A 304 7.99 -22.20 -14.76
N GLU A 305 8.36 -22.76 -15.91
CA GLU A 305 9.69 -22.51 -16.46
C GLU A 305 9.77 -21.00 -16.69
N GLU A 306 10.93 -20.42 -16.50
CA GLU A 306 11.22 -18.99 -16.73
C GLU A 306 10.65 -18.45 -18.07
N SER A 307 10.54 -19.32 -19.07
CA SER A 307 9.96 -19.04 -20.38
C SER A 307 8.43 -18.79 -20.38
N ASN A 308 7.73 -19.18 -19.34
CA ASN A 308 6.28 -18.99 -19.29
C ASN A 308 5.87 -17.58 -18.87
N PHE A 309 6.81 -16.82 -18.32
CA PHE A 309 6.61 -15.41 -17.97
C PHE A 309 6.94 -14.44 -19.12
N ASP A 310 7.39 -14.95 -20.27
CA ASP A 310 7.87 -14.09 -21.34
C ASP A 310 6.80 -13.77 -22.39
N SER A 311 6.04 -14.75 -22.82
CA SER A 311 5.04 -14.55 -23.87
C SER A 311 4.26 -15.80 -24.24
N THR A 312 3.03 -15.62 -24.73
CA THR A 312 2.19 -16.67 -25.27
C THR A 312 1.95 -16.50 -26.77
N LEU A 313 2.21 -17.55 -27.56
CA LEU A 313 1.86 -17.59 -28.99
C LEU A 313 0.42 -18.04 -29.15
N ILE A 314 -0.47 -17.13 -29.56
CA ILE A 314 -1.90 -17.42 -29.72
C ILE A 314 -2.22 -17.81 -31.17
N ASN A 315 -2.74 -19.02 -31.38
CA ASN A 315 -3.08 -19.56 -32.69
C ASN A 315 -4.57 -19.82 -32.83
N VAL A 316 -5.05 -19.92 -34.08
CA VAL A 316 -6.40 -20.40 -34.40
C VAL A 316 -6.64 -21.78 -33.78
N GLY A 317 -7.76 -21.94 -33.11
CA GLY A 317 -8.16 -23.20 -32.46
C GLY A 317 -7.51 -23.44 -31.09
N GLN A 318 -6.64 -22.54 -30.64
CA GLN A 318 -6.10 -22.57 -29.28
C GLN A 318 -7.18 -22.16 -28.28
N ILE A 319 -7.16 -22.77 -27.12
CA ILE A 319 -7.95 -22.33 -25.97
C ILE A 319 -7.11 -21.30 -25.22
N VAL A 320 -7.69 -20.18 -24.95
CA VAL A 320 -7.17 -19.12 -24.07
C VAL A 320 -8.13 -18.94 -22.92
N ILE A 321 -7.69 -18.31 -21.85
CA ILE A 321 -8.50 -18.04 -20.68
C ILE A 321 -8.85 -16.55 -20.66
N LEU A 322 -10.12 -16.24 -20.48
CA LEU A 322 -10.60 -14.87 -20.31
C LEU A 322 -11.02 -14.69 -18.86
N ILE A 323 -10.50 -13.66 -18.22
CA ILE A 323 -10.83 -13.30 -16.86
C ILE A 323 -11.80 -12.13 -16.91
N ASP A 324 -12.98 -12.28 -16.32
CA ASP A 324 -13.95 -11.19 -16.28
C ASP A 324 -13.66 -10.20 -15.13
N SER A 325 -14.50 -9.20 -15.03
CA SER A 325 -14.36 -8.16 -13.99
C SER A 325 -14.61 -8.66 -12.56
N ASP A 326 -15.10 -9.87 -12.37
CA ASP A 326 -15.29 -10.50 -11.06
C ASP A 326 -14.26 -11.61 -10.83
N TYR A 327 -13.17 -11.59 -11.62
CA TYR A 327 -12.08 -12.57 -11.64
C TYR A 327 -12.51 -14.02 -11.97
N LEU A 328 -13.69 -14.20 -12.54
CA LEU A 328 -14.12 -15.51 -13.02
C LEU A 328 -13.44 -15.83 -14.36
N ARG A 329 -12.83 -17.00 -14.44
CA ARG A 329 -12.10 -17.46 -15.60
C ARG A 329 -12.97 -18.31 -16.50
N THR A 330 -12.91 -18.10 -17.81
CA THR A 330 -13.63 -18.86 -18.80
C THR A 330 -12.74 -19.22 -19.98
N GLU A 331 -12.82 -20.49 -20.40
CA GLU A 331 -12.12 -20.94 -21.61
C GLU A 331 -12.76 -20.35 -22.87
N TYR A 332 -11.91 -19.83 -23.76
CA TYR A 332 -12.31 -19.31 -25.06
C TYR A 332 -11.46 -19.90 -26.17
N THR A 333 -12.11 -20.48 -27.17
CA THR A 333 -11.40 -21.02 -28.35
C THR A 333 -11.25 -19.97 -29.42
N ILE A 334 -10.02 -19.66 -29.80
CA ILE A 334 -9.71 -18.68 -30.85
C ILE A 334 -10.29 -19.10 -32.18
N PRO A 335 -11.22 -18.34 -32.78
CA PRO A 335 -11.84 -18.69 -34.07
C PRO A 335 -10.90 -18.42 -35.26
N ASP A 336 -11.20 -19.02 -36.41
CA ASP A 336 -10.48 -18.78 -37.66
C ASP A 336 -10.90 -17.43 -38.27
N LEU A 337 -10.37 -16.36 -37.76
CA LEU A 337 -10.58 -14.98 -38.17
C LEU A 337 -9.24 -14.25 -38.25
N ASP A 338 -9.13 -13.26 -39.12
CA ASP A 338 -7.91 -12.43 -39.22
C ASP A 338 -7.61 -11.64 -37.92
N THR A 339 -8.66 -11.27 -37.19
CA THR A 339 -8.61 -10.60 -35.90
C THR A 339 -9.77 -11.04 -35.03
N VAL A 340 -9.51 -11.16 -33.73
CA VAL A 340 -10.49 -11.57 -32.71
C VAL A 340 -10.50 -10.50 -31.62
N GLU A 341 -11.67 -9.93 -31.33
CA GLU A 341 -11.85 -9.03 -30.20
C GLU A 341 -12.34 -9.87 -29.01
N VAL A 342 -11.63 -9.81 -27.90
CA VAL A 342 -12.01 -10.42 -26.61
C VAL A 342 -12.13 -9.35 -25.55
N ILE A 343 -12.82 -9.66 -24.44
CA ILE A 343 -12.94 -8.80 -23.27
C ILE A 343 -12.37 -9.60 -22.10
N THR A 344 -11.35 -9.05 -21.44
CA THR A 344 -10.75 -9.61 -20.25
C THR A 344 -10.45 -8.47 -19.26
N GLY A 345 -10.64 -8.69 -17.96
CA GLY A 345 -10.51 -7.63 -16.95
C GLY A 345 -11.43 -6.41 -17.16
N GLY A 346 -12.47 -6.53 -18.01
CA GLY A 346 -13.33 -5.42 -18.42
C GLY A 346 -12.78 -4.60 -19.60
N GLU A 347 -11.56 -4.91 -20.04
CA GLU A 347 -10.90 -4.24 -21.18
C GLU A 347 -11.02 -5.05 -22.47
N LYS A 348 -10.87 -4.37 -23.59
CA LYS A 348 -10.90 -4.99 -24.91
C LYS A 348 -9.50 -5.25 -25.42
N ILE A 349 -9.20 -6.52 -25.65
CA ILE A 349 -7.97 -6.96 -26.30
C ILE A 349 -8.25 -7.40 -27.73
N LEU A 350 -7.43 -6.97 -28.67
CA LEU A 350 -7.49 -7.38 -30.06
C LEU A 350 -6.41 -8.42 -30.34
N ILE A 351 -6.84 -9.64 -30.59
CA ILE A 351 -5.97 -10.77 -30.89
C ILE A 351 -5.81 -10.95 -32.40
N ILE A 352 -4.58 -11.09 -32.86
CA ILE A 352 -4.22 -11.49 -34.22
C ILE A 352 -3.66 -12.91 -34.15
N PRO A 353 -4.39 -13.94 -34.57
CA PRO A 353 -3.92 -15.31 -34.47
C PRO A 353 -2.61 -15.52 -35.25
N GLY A 354 -1.66 -16.18 -34.60
CA GLY A 354 -0.31 -16.39 -35.12
C GLY A 354 0.72 -15.35 -34.64
N GLU A 355 0.30 -14.38 -33.85
CA GLU A 355 1.19 -13.44 -33.17
C GLU A 355 1.45 -13.86 -31.73
N THR A 356 2.55 -13.35 -31.19
CA THR A 356 2.97 -13.58 -29.80
C THR A 356 2.56 -12.38 -28.96
N TYR A 357 1.95 -12.65 -27.81
CA TYR A 357 1.56 -11.67 -26.81
C TYR A 357 2.53 -11.79 -25.65
N LEU A 358 3.02 -10.67 -25.20
CA LEU A 358 3.91 -10.62 -24.05
C LEU A 358 3.06 -10.72 -22.78
N SER A 359 3.52 -11.52 -21.85
CA SER A 359 3.12 -11.37 -20.45
C SER A 359 3.49 -9.96 -19.97
N GLU A 360 3.19 -9.63 -18.74
CA GLU A 360 3.34 -8.27 -18.20
C GLU A 360 4.77 -7.74 -18.24
N GLY A 361 5.77 -8.62 -18.26
CA GLY A 361 7.17 -8.25 -18.42
C GLY A 361 7.73 -7.50 -17.21
N ASN A 362 8.81 -6.78 -17.39
CA ASN A 362 9.42 -5.99 -16.32
C ASN A 362 8.67 -4.65 -16.14
N PRO A 363 8.44 -4.20 -14.90
CA PRO A 363 7.79 -2.93 -14.63
C PRO A 363 8.60 -1.72 -15.14
N ILE A 364 9.91 -1.86 -15.24
CA ILE A 364 10.80 -0.81 -15.76
C ILE A 364 11.60 -1.35 -16.93
N GLU A 365 11.48 -0.69 -18.09
CA GLU A 365 12.34 -0.94 -19.24
C GLU A 365 13.46 0.08 -19.30
N LEU A 366 14.71 -0.40 -19.20
CA LEU A 366 15.90 0.43 -19.38
C LEU A 366 16.36 0.36 -20.83
N SER A 367 16.06 1.37 -21.63
CA SER A 367 16.59 1.48 -22.98
C SER A 367 17.38 2.78 -23.16
N ASN A 368 18.68 2.67 -23.47
CA ASN A 368 19.55 3.81 -23.77
C ASN A 368 19.56 4.93 -22.71
N ASN A 369 19.53 4.56 -21.42
CA ASN A 369 19.45 5.46 -20.27
C ASN A 369 18.13 6.24 -20.16
N ILE A 370 17.08 5.77 -20.79
CA ILE A 370 15.71 6.25 -20.58
C ILE A 370 14.95 5.12 -19.91
N GLU A 371 14.49 5.37 -18.71
CA GLU A 371 13.57 4.48 -18.03
C GLU A 371 12.19 4.67 -18.64
N GLY A 372 11.60 3.58 -19.13
CA GLY A 372 10.23 3.51 -19.61
C GLY A 372 9.42 2.64 -18.67
N ALA A 373 8.24 3.10 -18.27
CA ALA A 373 7.30 2.25 -17.57
C ALA A 373 6.72 1.22 -18.54
N ASN A 374 6.69 -0.03 -18.13
CA ASN A 374 5.89 -1.03 -18.82
C ASN A 374 4.45 -0.90 -18.31
N ILE A 375 3.58 -0.42 -19.17
CA ILE A 375 2.19 -0.13 -18.85
C ILE A 375 1.41 -1.40 -18.45
N ASN A 376 1.86 -2.56 -18.89
CA ASN A 376 1.17 -3.82 -18.66
C ASN A 376 1.62 -4.53 -17.37
N ALA A 377 2.69 -4.09 -16.74
CA ALA A 377 3.28 -4.83 -15.62
C ALA A 377 2.41 -4.86 -14.34
N PHE A 378 1.47 -3.92 -14.23
CA PHE A 378 0.62 -3.77 -13.05
C PHE A 378 -0.74 -3.18 -13.45
N ASP A 379 -1.36 -3.66 -14.50
CA ASP A 379 -2.63 -3.12 -14.97
C ASP A 379 -3.85 -3.91 -14.50
N GLY A 380 -3.64 -5.03 -13.82
CA GLY A 380 -4.68 -5.91 -13.32
C GLY A 380 -5.36 -6.71 -14.43
N ILE A 381 -4.69 -6.89 -15.58
CA ILE A 381 -5.22 -7.56 -16.77
C ILE A 381 -4.29 -8.72 -17.15
N ASP A 382 -4.85 -9.85 -17.50
CA ASP A 382 -4.14 -10.93 -18.17
C ASP A 382 -3.87 -10.52 -19.63
N ASN A 383 -2.65 -10.11 -19.93
CA ASN A 383 -2.28 -9.51 -21.20
C ASN A 383 -1.99 -10.52 -22.30
N ASP A 384 -1.62 -11.74 -21.98
CA ASP A 384 -1.34 -12.81 -22.95
C ASP A 384 -2.36 -13.94 -22.96
N LEU A 385 -3.41 -13.80 -22.14
CA LEU A 385 -4.59 -14.66 -22.06
C LEU A 385 -4.27 -16.12 -21.68
N ASP A 386 -3.29 -16.30 -20.82
CA ASP A 386 -2.98 -17.60 -20.26
C ASP A 386 -3.74 -17.89 -18.96
N GLY A 387 -4.39 -16.85 -18.39
CA GLY A 387 -5.27 -16.89 -17.24
C GLY A 387 -4.58 -16.43 -15.95
N LEU A 388 -3.38 -15.91 -16.02
CA LEU A 388 -2.68 -15.24 -14.93
C LEU A 388 -2.82 -13.73 -15.07
N ILE A 389 -2.62 -12.98 -13.99
CA ILE A 389 -2.73 -11.53 -13.99
C ILE A 389 -1.45 -10.96 -13.41
N ASP A 390 -0.83 -10.02 -14.12
CA ASP A 390 0.36 -9.30 -13.67
C ASP A 390 1.55 -10.23 -13.32
N GLU A 391 1.58 -11.45 -13.86
CA GLU A 391 2.69 -12.37 -13.70
C GLU A 391 3.90 -11.86 -14.46
N ASN A 392 4.84 -11.27 -13.81
CA ASN A 392 6.03 -10.77 -14.47
C ASN A 392 7.30 -11.33 -13.83
N TYR A 393 8.31 -11.46 -14.68
CA TYR A 393 9.61 -11.98 -14.27
C TYR A 393 10.21 -11.21 -13.09
N PHE A 394 9.89 -9.93 -12.98
CA PHE A 394 10.39 -9.10 -11.90
C PHE A 394 9.78 -9.47 -10.55
N LEU A 395 8.46 -9.68 -10.47
CA LEU A 395 7.80 -10.15 -9.25
C LEU A 395 8.31 -11.53 -8.85
N HIS A 396 8.41 -12.44 -9.81
CA HIS A 396 9.00 -13.76 -9.58
C HIS A 396 10.48 -13.67 -9.11
N TYR A 397 11.25 -12.73 -9.65
CA TYR A 397 12.65 -12.53 -9.28
C TYR A 397 12.84 -11.94 -7.88
N ARG A 398 11.87 -11.16 -7.40
CA ARG A 398 11.87 -10.62 -6.03
C ARG A 398 11.85 -11.69 -4.95
N GLN A 399 11.29 -12.82 -5.24
CA GLN A 399 11.26 -13.97 -4.31
C GLN A 399 12.60 -14.66 -4.19
N ARG A 400 13.51 -14.42 -5.11
CA ARG A 400 14.93 -14.73 -5.01
C ARG A 400 15.67 -13.49 -4.57
N ARG A 401 15.81 -13.27 -3.29
CA ARG A 401 16.69 -12.19 -2.83
C ARG A 401 18.14 -12.61 -3.03
N VAL A 402 18.85 -11.83 -3.82
CA VAL A 402 20.28 -11.96 -4.03
C VAL A 402 21.00 -10.74 -3.45
N ASP A 403 22.18 -10.97 -2.87
CA ASP A 403 23.02 -9.87 -2.44
C ASP A 403 23.71 -9.19 -3.64
N GLN A 404 24.42 -8.09 -3.39
CA GLN A 404 25.18 -7.33 -4.40
C GLN A 404 26.22 -8.18 -5.17
N ASN A 405 26.57 -9.35 -4.68
CA ASN A 405 27.52 -10.28 -5.29
C ASN A 405 26.82 -11.40 -6.07
N GLY A 406 25.49 -11.39 -6.14
CA GLY A 406 24.68 -12.45 -6.73
C GLY A 406 24.56 -13.69 -5.85
N THR A 407 24.81 -13.57 -4.52
CA THR A 407 24.60 -14.67 -3.58
C THR A 407 23.12 -14.71 -3.23
N ILE A 408 22.48 -15.85 -3.40
CA ILE A 408 21.08 -16.05 -3.05
C ILE A 408 20.96 -15.99 -1.53
N LEU A 409 20.29 -14.97 -1.02
CA LEU A 409 19.99 -14.80 0.40
C LEU A 409 18.72 -15.54 0.78
N PHE A 410 17.75 -15.54 -0.13
CA PHE A 410 16.47 -16.19 0.00
C PHE A 410 16.07 -16.74 -1.36
N ASP A 411 15.63 -17.97 -1.39
CA ASP A 411 15.13 -18.63 -2.59
C ASP A 411 13.99 -19.54 -2.14
N ILE A 412 12.78 -19.22 -2.53
CA ILE A 412 11.68 -20.17 -2.45
C ILE A 412 11.98 -21.22 -3.51
N ILE A 413 12.51 -22.33 -3.07
CA ILE A 413 12.87 -23.46 -3.94
C ILE A 413 11.56 -24.04 -4.48
N ASN A 414 11.34 -23.83 -5.77
CA ASN A 414 10.15 -24.23 -6.50
C ASN A 414 8.89 -23.55 -5.94
N PRO A 415 8.71 -22.23 -6.16
CA PRO A 415 7.40 -21.64 -5.97
C PRO A 415 6.40 -22.57 -6.68
N ARG A 416 5.28 -22.87 -6.07
CA ARG A 416 4.34 -23.85 -6.59
C ARG A 416 3.32 -23.12 -7.43
N ALA A 417 3.10 -23.58 -8.63
CA ALA A 417 1.92 -23.13 -9.34
C ALA A 417 0.67 -23.64 -8.61
N TYR A 418 -0.31 -22.83 -8.58
CA TYR A 418 -1.62 -23.17 -8.05
C TYR A 418 -2.19 -24.37 -8.83
N ILE A 419 -2.28 -25.52 -8.15
CA ILE A 419 -2.57 -26.80 -8.80
C ILE A 419 -3.93 -26.77 -9.49
N ASP A 420 -4.91 -26.19 -8.85
CA ASP A 420 -6.26 -26.03 -9.39
C ASP A 420 -6.26 -25.22 -10.67
N TYR A 421 -5.42 -24.21 -10.74
CA TYR A 421 -5.24 -23.38 -11.90
C TYR A 421 -4.66 -24.17 -13.09
N ILE A 422 -3.57 -24.91 -12.87
CA ILE A 422 -2.93 -25.72 -13.91
C ILE A 422 -3.82 -26.88 -14.36
N SER A 423 -4.55 -27.49 -13.44
CA SER A 423 -5.49 -28.58 -13.75
C SER A 423 -6.81 -28.09 -14.34
N GLY A 424 -7.09 -26.79 -14.30
CA GLY A 424 -8.36 -26.19 -14.68
C GLY A 424 -9.50 -26.48 -13.70
N LEU A 425 -9.21 -27.06 -12.53
CA LEU A 425 -10.23 -27.40 -11.53
C LEU A 425 -10.55 -26.24 -10.60
N GLY A 426 -9.62 -25.33 -10.41
CA GLY A 426 -9.76 -24.19 -9.54
C GLY A 426 -9.84 -22.86 -10.27
N ILE A 427 -10.33 -22.87 -11.49
CA ILE A 427 -10.38 -21.68 -12.36
C ILE A 427 -11.13 -20.50 -11.71
N ASP A 428 -12.09 -20.80 -10.83
CA ASP A 428 -12.88 -19.82 -10.09
C ASP A 428 -12.37 -19.62 -8.65
N ASN A 429 -11.22 -20.19 -8.31
CA ASN A 429 -10.70 -20.19 -6.95
C ASN A 429 -9.23 -19.75 -6.98
N PRO A 430 -8.95 -18.45 -7.05
CA PRO A 430 -7.59 -17.94 -7.04
C PRO A 430 -6.88 -18.36 -5.75
N LEU A 431 -5.58 -18.46 -5.80
CA LEU A 431 -4.75 -18.58 -4.62
C LEU A 431 -4.88 -17.27 -3.86
N ILE A 432 -5.73 -17.25 -2.88
CA ILE A 432 -5.93 -16.11 -2.01
C ILE A 432 -5.45 -16.55 -0.66
N ASP A 433 -4.46 -15.85 -0.21
CA ASP A 433 -4.14 -15.72 1.17
C ASP A 433 -5.35 -15.23 1.98
N GLU A 434 -5.33 -15.32 3.28
CA GLU A 434 -6.44 -14.86 4.10
C GLU A 434 -6.84 -13.41 3.78
N ALA A 435 -8.07 -13.20 3.35
CA ALA A 435 -8.63 -11.87 3.16
C ALA A 435 -9.06 -11.28 4.51
N ARG A 436 -8.36 -10.25 4.94
CA ARG A 436 -8.56 -9.63 6.25
C ARG A 436 -9.98 -9.11 6.49
N ASP A 437 -10.54 -9.43 7.66
CA ASP A 437 -11.85 -8.96 8.14
C ASP A 437 -13.07 -9.43 7.30
N ASP A 438 -13.01 -10.52 6.57
CA ASP A 438 -14.15 -11.06 5.84
C ASP A 438 -14.89 -12.19 6.56
N ASN A 439 -14.34 -12.70 7.66
CA ASN A 439 -14.85 -13.79 8.50
C ASN A 439 -14.98 -15.13 7.74
N ILE A 440 -14.06 -15.38 6.84
CA ILE A 440 -13.94 -16.61 6.07
C ILE A 440 -12.50 -17.09 6.24
N ASP A 441 -12.31 -18.37 6.46
CA ASP A 441 -11.04 -19.07 6.32
C ASP A 441 -10.87 -19.32 4.82
N ASN A 442 -10.13 -18.42 4.13
CA ASN A 442 -10.10 -18.35 2.66
C ASN A 442 -9.20 -19.43 2.05
N ASP A 443 -8.10 -19.75 2.72
CA ASP A 443 -7.14 -20.77 2.29
C ASP A 443 -7.36 -22.13 2.96
N GLY A 444 -8.08 -22.18 4.07
CA GLY A 444 -8.49 -23.41 4.75
C GLY A 444 -7.42 -23.97 5.70
N ASP A 445 -6.55 -23.11 6.23
CA ASP A 445 -5.44 -23.51 7.10
C ASP A 445 -5.77 -23.45 8.60
N TRP A 446 -6.89 -22.83 9.00
CA TRP A 446 -7.32 -22.82 10.39
C TRP A 446 -7.57 -24.24 10.93
N ASP A 447 -6.85 -24.63 11.99
CA ASP A 447 -6.92 -25.96 12.62
C ASP A 447 -7.48 -25.87 14.03
N MET A 448 -8.66 -26.47 14.25
CA MET A 448 -9.34 -26.55 15.55
C MET A 448 -8.46 -27.12 16.69
N GLU A 449 -7.40 -27.88 16.42
CA GLU A 449 -6.51 -28.44 17.45
C GLU A 449 -5.48 -27.41 17.93
N TYR A 450 -5.10 -26.43 17.07
CA TYR A 450 -4.00 -25.53 17.32
C TYR A 450 -4.42 -24.05 17.37
N ASP A 451 -5.44 -23.66 16.61
CA ASP A 451 -5.80 -22.28 16.38
C ASP A 451 -7.07 -21.82 17.14
N ASP A 452 -7.88 -22.76 17.64
CA ASP A 452 -9.08 -22.49 18.50
C ASP A 452 -8.65 -21.99 19.90
N ILE A 453 -8.00 -20.83 19.92
CA ILE A 453 -7.39 -20.20 21.10
C ILE A 453 -8.03 -18.86 21.47
N GLY A 454 -9.09 -18.48 20.76
CA GLY A 454 -9.93 -17.31 21.06
C GLY A 454 -9.48 -16.01 20.43
N ALA A 455 -10.35 -15.02 20.46
CA ALA A 455 -10.24 -13.74 19.77
C ALA A 455 -9.03 -12.86 20.20
N ASP A 456 -8.34 -13.19 21.28
CA ASP A 456 -7.13 -12.48 21.67
C ASP A 456 -5.85 -13.19 21.19
N GLY A 457 -5.98 -14.32 20.49
CA GLY A 457 -4.86 -15.09 19.94
C GLY A 457 -3.93 -15.68 21.01
N ILE A 458 -4.37 -15.77 22.27
CA ILE A 458 -3.56 -16.25 23.39
C ILE A 458 -4.28 -17.42 24.08
N PRO A 459 -3.71 -18.63 24.09
CA PRO A 459 -4.38 -19.78 24.67
C PRO A 459 -4.57 -19.65 26.20
N ASP A 460 -5.60 -20.29 26.73
CA ASP A 460 -5.95 -20.38 28.16
C ASP A 460 -6.38 -19.05 28.81
N THR A 461 -6.86 -18.08 28.04
CA THR A 461 -7.39 -16.81 28.58
C THR A 461 -8.89 -16.83 28.83
N GLN A 462 -9.60 -17.80 28.26
CA GLN A 462 -11.06 -18.00 28.37
C GLN A 462 -11.83 -16.82 27.76
N ASP A 463 -11.37 -16.30 26.68
CA ASP A 463 -12.04 -15.25 25.93
C ASP A 463 -13.07 -15.79 24.91
N ILE A 464 -13.58 -14.94 24.05
CA ILE A 464 -14.58 -15.32 23.04
C ILE A 464 -13.93 -16.21 21.99
N GLY A 465 -14.59 -17.32 21.66
CA GLY A 465 -14.15 -18.25 20.62
C GLY A 465 -13.29 -19.37 21.17
N GLU A 466 -12.55 -19.16 22.26
CA GLU A 466 -11.58 -20.13 22.76
C GLU A 466 -12.22 -21.52 23.07
N ASN A 467 -11.71 -22.57 22.43
CA ASN A 467 -12.15 -23.96 22.53
C ASN A 467 -13.63 -24.18 22.16
N ASP A 468 -14.19 -23.41 21.26
CA ASP A 468 -15.60 -23.57 20.84
C ASP A 468 -15.75 -24.37 19.53
N GLY A 469 -14.66 -24.68 18.83
CA GLY A 469 -14.60 -25.47 17.60
C GLY A 469 -15.11 -24.75 16.37
N GLN A 470 -15.08 -23.41 16.41
CA GLN A 470 -15.43 -22.57 15.28
C GLN A 470 -14.40 -21.44 15.17
N PRO A 471 -13.96 -21.10 13.94
CA PRO A 471 -13.02 -20.03 13.77
C PRO A 471 -13.62 -18.69 14.23
N THR A 472 -12.82 -17.92 14.93
CA THR A 472 -13.22 -16.64 15.52
C THR A 472 -12.18 -15.57 15.17
N HIS A 473 -12.62 -14.41 14.71
CA HIS A 473 -11.73 -13.29 14.37
C HIS A 473 -10.75 -12.97 15.50
N GLY A 474 -9.46 -12.92 15.17
CA GLY A 474 -8.34 -12.75 16.10
C GLY A 474 -7.65 -14.05 16.50
N GLU A 475 -8.15 -15.20 16.05
CA GLU A 475 -7.43 -16.47 16.11
C GLU A 475 -6.36 -16.53 15.03
N PRO A 476 -5.24 -17.23 15.27
CA PRO A 476 -4.26 -17.49 14.22
C PRO A 476 -4.88 -18.18 13.01
N ASN A 477 -4.34 -17.92 11.83
CA ASN A 477 -4.76 -18.57 10.59
C ASN A 477 -6.26 -18.42 10.28
N PHE A 478 -6.87 -17.35 10.77
CA PHE A 478 -8.26 -17.02 10.49
C PHE A 478 -8.48 -15.52 10.41
N ASP A 479 -8.99 -15.05 9.29
CA ASP A 479 -9.42 -13.66 9.06
C ASP A 479 -8.30 -12.61 9.26
N GLU A 480 -7.05 -13.02 9.16
CA GLU A 480 -5.87 -12.15 9.18
C GLU A 480 -5.01 -12.44 7.95
N THR A 481 -4.67 -11.42 7.18
CA THR A 481 -3.74 -11.56 6.05
C THR A 481 -2.40 -12.06 6.55
N ASP A 482 -1.83 -13.04 5.87
CA ASP A 482 -0.49 -13.52 6.17
C ASP A 482 0.53 -12.40 6.00
N VAL A 483 1.33 -12.18 7.03
CA VAL A 483 2.33 -11.11 7.06
C VAL A 483 3.63 -11.51 6.38
N ASP A 484 3.82 -12.79 6.14
CA ASP A 484 5.02 -13.35 5.52
C ASP A 484 4.83 -13.59 4.02
N GLU A 485 3.64 -13.26 3.46
CA GLU A 485 3.37 -13.32 2.04
C GLU A 485 4.43 -12.58 1.24
N SER A 486 5.06 -13.25 0.30
CA SER A 486 6.22 -12.73 -0.41
C SER A 486 5.92 -12.22 -1.82
N ASP A 487 4.72 -12.40 -2.32
CA ASP A 487 4.26 -11.89 -3.62
C ASP A 487 3.78 -10.44 -3.59
N GLN A 488 4.22 -9.70 -2.61
CA GLN A 488 3.83 -8.31 -2.40
C GLN A 488 4.01 -7.46 -3.65
N ILE A 489 3.01 -6.64 -3.94
CA ILE A 489 3.03 -5.69 -5.06
C ILE A 489 4.21 -4.71 -4.92
N GLY A 490 4.50 -4.26 -3.70
CA GLY A 490 5.60 -3.36 -3.39
C GLY A 490 5.53 -2.02 -4.08
N LEU A 491 6.67 -1.48 -4.48
CA LEU A 491 6.79 -0.19 -5.18
C LEU A 491 6.41 -0.35 -6.66
N THR A 492 5.30 0.27 -7.09
CA THR A 492 4.78 0.17 -8.46
C THR A 492 4.75 1.49 -9.21
N SER A 493 4.99 2.61 -8.53
CA SER A 493 5.05 3.93 -9.17
C SER A 493 5.94 4.90 -8.39
N PHE A 494 6.55 5.83 -9.11
CA PHE A 494 7.30 6.94 -8.56
C PHE A 494 7.17 8.14 -9.49
N ASP A 495 6.70 9.28 -8.99
CA ASP A 495 6.59 10.53 -9.72
C ASP A 495 7.22 11.67 -8.93
N TYR A 496 8.22 12.31 -9.54
CA TYR A 496 8.94 13.43 -8.96
C TYR A 496 8.52 14.74 -9.62
N PHE A 497 8.29 15.78 -8.84
CA PHE A 497 7.88 17.07 -9.37
C PHE A 497 8.60 18.23 -8.68
N THR A 498 8.93 19.24 -9.50
CA THR A 498 9.58 20.47 -9.10
C THR A 498 8.87 21.67 -9.73
N PRO A 499 8.79 22.81 -9.05
CA PRO A 499 9.17 22.99 -7.64
C PRO A 499 8.25 22.25 -6.67
N ALA A 500 8.76 21.99 -5.49
CA ALA A 500 7.98 21.40 -4.40
C ALA A 500 6.72 22.23 -4.11
N GLY A 501 5.64 21.54 -3.76
CA GLY A 501 4.35 22.17 -3.44
C GLY A 501 3.53 22.69 -4.61
N ASP A 502 3.97 22.53 -5.84
CA ASP A 502 3.23 22.99 -7.04
C ASP A 502 2.22 21.95 -7.56
N TYR A 503 2.08 20.80 -6.90
CA TYR A 503 1.15 19.76 -7.30
C TYR A 503 -0.22 19.92 -6.63
N PRO A 504 -1.33 20.01 -7.41
CA PRO A 504 -2.65 20.23 -6.85
C PRO A 504 -3.25 18.93 -6.29
N MET A 505 -3.33 18.83 -4.96
CA MET A 505 -3.89 17.67 -4.24
C MET A 505 -5.43 17.55 -4.34
N LYS A 506 -6.08 18.40 -5.11
CA LYS A 506 -7.54 18.44 -5.29
C LYS A 506 -8.01 17.95 -6.66
N HIS A 507 -7.18 17.29 -7.40
CA HIS A 507 -7.49 16.81 -8.75
C HIS A 507 -7.26 15.30 -8.84
N ASP A 508 -8.26 14.56 -8.44
CA ASP A 508 -8.25 13.11 -8.34
C ASP A 508 -7.70 12.40 -9.55
N GLU A 509 -8.18 12.73 -10.76
CA GLU A 509 -7.67 12.13 -11.98
C GLU A 509 -6.17 12.42 -12.22
N GLN A 510 -5.67 13.57 -11.80
CA GLN A 510 -4.23 13.88 -11.92
C GLN A 510 -3.41 13.14 -10.87
N LEU A 511 -3.94 13.00 -9.65
CA LEU A 511 -3.31 12.21 -8.59
C LEU A 511 -3.30 10.72 -8.94
N TRP A 512 -4.40 10.23 -9.47
CA TRP A 512 -4.49 8.84 -9.95
C TRP A 512 -3.42 8.53 -11.00
N GLU A 513 -3.26 9.41 -12.01
CA GLU A 513 -2.23 9.26 -13.05
C GLU A 513 -0.80 9.18 -12.49
N LYS A 514 -0.56 9.71 -11.29
CA LYS A 514 0.73 9.67 -10.61
C LYS A 514 0.90 8.45 -9.70
N LEU A 515 -0.21 7.91 -9.22
CA LEU A 515 -0.25 6.77 -8.31
C LEU A 515 -0.33 5.44 -9.06
N LYS A 516 -1.01 5.42 -10.20
CA LYS A 516 -1.26 4.17 -10.92
C LYS A 516 0.06 3.44 -11.23
N PRO A 517 0.06 2.11 -11.17
CA PRO A 517 1.22 1.31 -11.47
C PRO A 517 1.84 1.59 -12.84
N GLY A 518 3.13 1.31 -12.95
CA GLY A 518 3.87 1.39 -14.21
C GLY A 518 4.42 2.77 -14.55
N PHE A 519 4.22 3.80 -13.72
CA PHE A 519 4.80 5.12 -13.94
C PHE A 519 5.99 5.35 -13.00
N PHE A 520 7.19 5.37 -13.56
CA PHE A 520 8.43 5.65 -12.83
C PHE A 520 9.15 6.82 -13.48
N ASP A 521 9.10 7.97 -12.85
CA ASP A 521 9.78 9.16 -13.33
C ASP A 521 11.25 9.18 -12.93
N THR A 522 12.11 9.56 -13.84
CA THR A 522 13.52 9.82 -13.51
C THR A 522 13.74 11.31 -13.39
N PRO A 523 13.98 11.82 -12.17
CA PRO A 523 14.24 13.24 -11.96
C PRO A 523 15.37 13.76 -12.86
N SER A 524 15.26 15.00 -13.34
CA SER A 524 16.31 15.64 -14.16
C SER A 524 17.64 15.79 -13.41
N SER A 525 17.59 15.76 -12.09
CA SER A 525 18.73 15.73 -11.18
C SER A 525 19.48 14.40 -11.16
N ILE A 526 18.91 13.33 -11.74
CA ILE A 526 19.50 11.98 -11.75
C ILE A 526 19.96 11.62 -13.18
N GLN A 527 21.18 11.11 -13.29
CA GLN A 527 21.71 10.55 -14.57
C GLN A 527 22.37 9.20 -14.30
N ASN A 528 21.90 8.15 -14.96
CA ASN A 528 22.39 6.78 -14.76
C ASN A 528 22.35 6.33 -13.27
N GLY A 529 21.29 6.66 -12.56
CA GLY A 529 21.15 6.34 -11.13
C GLY A 529 22.04 7.17 -10.20
N VAL A 530 22.69 8.23 -10.71
CA VAL A 530 23.61 9.07 -9.93
C VAL A 530 23.09 10.50 -9.92
N PRO A 531 23.00 11.16 -8.77
CA PRO A 531 22.63 12.57 -8.70
C PRO A 531 23.69 13.46 -9.37
N ILE A 532 23.23 14.37 -10.21
CA ILE A 532 24.07 15.36 -10.93
C ILE A 532 23.74 16.81 -10.57
N ALA A 533 22.64 17.01 -9.87
CA ALA A 533 22.17 18.31 -9.38
C ALA A 533 21.27 18.08 -8.16
N GLY A 534 21.02 19.15 -7.40
CA GLY A 534 19.94 19.21 -6.42
C GLY A 534 18.76 20.02 -6.94
N GLU A 535 17.59 19.79 -6.43
CA GLU A 535 16.33 20.43 -6.83
C GLU A 535 15.38 20.61 -5.66
N ASP A 536 14.57 21.67 -5.67
CA ASP A 536 13.44 21.82 -4.74
C ASP A 536 12.28 20.96 -5.24
N GLY A 537 12.24 19.69 -4.83
CA GLY A 537 11.29 18.72 -5.34
C GLY A 537 10.60 17.91 -4.23
N ASP A 538 9.39 17.47 -4.57
CA ASP A 538 8.63 16.48 -3.83
C ASP A 538 8.34 15.28 -4.73
N PHE A 539 7.89 14.18 -4.14
CA PHE A 539 7.49 13.01 -4.92
C PHE A 539 6.26 12.31 -4.35
N ILE A 540 5.58 11.59 -5.25
CA ILE A 540 4.55 10.61 -4.91
C ILE A 540 5.07 9.24 -5.33
N TYR A 541 4.91 8.25 -4.47
CA TYR A 541 5.17 6.87 -4.83
C TYR A 541 4.00 6.00 -4.39
N GLY A 542 3.78 4.87 -5.06
CA GLY A 542 2.61 4.04 -4.86
C GLY A 542 2.90 2.55 -4.87
N SER A 543 1.93 1.80 -4.34
CA SER A 543 1.83 0.35 -4.36
C SER A 543 0.42 -0.03 -4.80
N GLY A 544 0.27 -0.81 -5.84
CA GLY A 544 -1.01 -1.23 -6.43
C GLY A 544 -0.78 -1.86 -7.82
N PHE A 545 -1.81 -2.31 -8.52
CA PHE A 545 -3.21 -2.29 -8.02
C PHE A 545 -3.46 -3.45 -7.08
N PHE A 546 -4.43 -3.27 -6.23
CA PHE A 546 -4.99 -4.32 -5.41
C PHE A 546 -6.53 -4.16 -5.37
N PRO A 547 -7.30 -5.25 -5.24
CA PRO A 547 -8.73 -5.16 -5.00
C PRO A 547 -8.99 -4.77 -3.54
N LEU A 548 -10.01 -3.96 -3.30
CA LEU A 548 -10.45 -3.62 -1.95
C LEU A 548 -11.98 -3.79 -1.87
N ARG A 549 -12.41 -4.99 -1.54
CA ARG A 549 -13.82 -5.38 -1.49
C ARG A 549 -14.55 -4.75 -0.31
N ALA A 550 -15.87 -4.77 -0.37
CA ALA A 550 -16.72 -4.35 0.74
C ALA A 550 -16.42 -5.17 2.02
N GLY A 551 -16.05 -4.50 3.09
CA GLY A 551 -15.68 -5.11 4.37
C GLY A 551 -14.19 -5.47 4.51
N GLN A 552 -13.46 -5.59 3.42
CA GLN A 552 -12.05 -5.97 3.38
C GLN A 552 -11.13 -4.90 3.96
N THR A 553 -10.05 -5.33 4.59
CA THR A 553 -8.95 -4.48 5.05
C THR A 553 -7.65 -4.93 4.39
N GLU A 554 -6.89 -3.98 3.88
CA GLU A 554 -5.55 -4.22 3.38
C GLU A 554 -4.51 -3.47 4.20
N ARG A 555 -3.34 -4.05 4.36
CA ARG A 555 -2.29 -3.52 5.22
C ARG A 555 -1.05 -3.13 4.42
N PHE A 556 -0.48 -2.01 4.81
CA PHE A 556 0.79 -1.50 4.29
C PHE A 556 1.71 -1.18 5.46
N SER A 557 2.89 -1.76 5.45
CA SER A 557 3.94 -1.43 6.39
C SER A 557 5.04 -0.66 5.68
N VAL A 558 5.29 0.57 6.15
CA VAL A 558 6.29 1.47 5.58
C VAL A 558 7.35 1.77 6.62
N ALA A 559 8.60 1.61 6.27
CA ALA A 559 9.72 2.02 7.11
C ALA A 559 10.25 3.40 6.68
N LEU A 560 10.28 4.33 7.60
CA LEU A 560 11.08 5.56 7.50
C LEU A 560 12.47 5.24 8.03
N VAL A 561 13.45 5.12 7.14
CA VAL A 561 14.80 4.63 7.45
C VAL A 561 15.85 5.69 7.20
N TYR A 562 16.95 5.61 7.93
CA TYR A 562 18.06 6.56 7.84
C TYR A 562 19.39 5.83 7.71
N GLY A 563 20.24 6.32 6.84
CA GLY A 563 21.58 5.80 6.63
C GLY A 563 22.57 6.88 6.23
N LYS A 564 23.85 6.57 6.29
CA LYS A 564 24.90 7.49 5.84
C LYS A 564 24.99 7.58 4.32
N ASP A 565 24.55 6.53 3.68
CA ASP A 565 24.55 6.33 2.23
C ASP A 565 23.48 5.28 1.88
N LEU A 566 23.30 5.00 0.61
CA LEU A 566 22.30 4.03 0.13
C LEU A 566 22.53 2.62 0.70
N GLU A 567 23.79 2.17 0.78
CA GLU A 567 24.10 0.87 1.40
C GLU A 567 23.65 0.81 2.86
N GLY A 568 23.80 1.92 3.59
CA GLY A 568 23.35 2.04 4.97
C GLY A 568 21.83 2.18 5.13
N LEU A 569 21.11 2.57 4.09
CA LEU A 569 19.65 2.58 4.08
C LEU A 569 19.08 1.18 3.86
N ILE A 570 19.67 0.40 2.95
CA ILE A 570 19.18 -0.93 2.54
C ILE A 570 19.53 -2.01 3.60
N ASN A 571 20.62 -1.85 4.35
CA ASN A 571 21.08 -2.80 5.38
C ASN A 571 20.55 -2.48 6.78
#